data_e195142423ea705cd20f8ed598e9eaf9
#
_entry.id   e195142423ea705cd20f8ed598e9eaf9
#
_cell.length_a   1.000
_cell.length_b   1.000
_cell.length_c   1.000
_cell.angle_alpha   90.00
_cell.angle_beta   90.00
_cell.angle_gamma   90.00
#
_symmetry.space_group_name_H-M   'P 1'
#
loop_
_entity.id
_entity.type
_entity.pdbx_description
1 polymer ?
#
loop_
_entity_poly.entity_id
_entity_poly.type
_entity_poly.pdbx_seq_one_letter_code
_entity_poly.pdbx_strand_id
1 'polypeptide(L)'
;MNKVYNTQNDFARGIQEFLKIAMPNIRKTQLNIIPFIMLGAILAESFVPLDIAKKLKGDFSLVQVDSVTKRIKRFFTNKLFDPYVFYDHIIRFVINTYKKKHPDKDVHIVFDHMFSHDHFTVFMITMRIGKQGIPLWFRCFKDNNDTEAFKLKLMQDGISYVSSLFDKDFNLIFLGDRWFNSTKLMEHIDSLGHTYNLRLKSNINVYHHDKKENHKIRKTVGQLPKKKYHSVYYKNIELTDSKYIVNIAIAPYGETSEPWIIATNGDPDKAIRDYNKRFGAVECVFKNQKSNGFYI
;
A
#
# COMPACT_ATOMS: atom_id res chain seq x y z
N MET A 1 35.61 -0.32 20.37
CA MET A 1 35.06 -1.53 19.72
C MET A 1 33.84 -2.15 20.45
N ASN A 2 33.73 -2.08 21.78
CA ASN A 2 32.65 -2.73 22.54
C ASN A 2 31.22 -2.15 22.40
N LYS A 3 31.08 -0.90 21.95
CA LYS A 3 29.74 -0.27 21.81
C LYS A 3 28.92 -0.76 20.62
N VAL A 4 29.56 -1.21 19.54
CA VAL A 4 28.87 -1.67 18.32
C VAL A 4 28.29 -3.08 18.52
N TYR A 5 28.98 -3.94 19.25
CA TYR A 5 28.52 -5.31 19.56
C TYR A 5 27.26 -5.31 20.43
N ASN A 6 27.17 -4.40 21.41
CA ASN A 6 25.96 -4.30 22.25
C ASN A 6 24.72 -3.83 21.44
N THR A 7 24.87 -2.93 20.49
CA THR A 7 23.76 -2.42 19.68
C THR A 7 23.14 -3.49 18.75
N GLN A 8 23.92 -4.38 18.17
CA GLN A 8 23.41 -5.44 17.30
C GLN A 8 22.65 -6.51 18.08
N ASN A 9 23.19 -6.93 19.21
CA ASN A 9 22.52 -7.86 20.14
C ASN A 9 21.25 -7.22 20.73
N ASP A 10 21.27 -5.93 21.03
CA ASP A 10 20.11 -5.19 21.53
C ASP A 10 19.02 -5.07 20.47
N PHE A 11 19.37 -4.84 19.19
CA PHE A 11 18.42 -4.86 18.09
C PHE A 11 17.75 -6.23 17.95
N ALA A 12 18.54 -7.31 17.86
CA ALA A 12 18.01 -8.66 17.72
C ALA A 12 17.09 -9.04 18.89
N ARG A 13 17.49 -8.67 20.12
CA ARG A 13 16.69 -8.88 21.33
C ARG A 13 15.39 -8.08 21.29
N GLY A 14 15.44 -6.81 20.90
CA GLY A 14 14.25 -5.97 20.76
C GLY A 14 13.25 -6.55 19.74
N ILE A 15 13.72 -7.05 18.61
CA ILE A 15 12.86 -7.75 17.63
C ILE A 15 12.30 -9.05 18.21
N GLN A 16 13.08 -9.83 18.96
CA GLN A 16 12.58 -11.04 19.63
C GLN A 16 11.47 -10.73 20.63
N GLU A 17 11.64 -9.71 21.46
CA GLU A 17 10.64 -9.27 22.43
C GLU A 17 9.37 -8.77 21.73
N PHE A 18 9.52 -7.96 20.67
CA PHE A 18 8.40 -7.53 19.84
C PHE A 18 7.64 -8.74 19.25
N LEU A 19 8.36 -9.69 18.65
CA LEU A 19 7.73 -10.88 18.05
C LEU A 19 7.01 -11.75 19.09
N LYS A 20 7.52 -11.87 20.32
CA LYS A 20 6.83 -12.59 21.40
C LYS A 20 5.51 -11.93 21.78
N ILE A 21 5.45 -10.59 21.78
CA ILE A 21 4.24 -9.83 22.07
C ILE A 21 3.24 -9.91 20.91
N ALA A 22 3.71 -9.68 19.69
CA ALA A 22 2.86 -9.68 18.50
C ALA A 22 2.37 -11.08 18.11
N MET A 23 3.17 -12.11 18.41
CA MET A 23 2.94 -13.50 18.04
C MET A 23 3.26 -14.46 19.20
N PRO A 24 2.43 -14.56 20.23
CA PRO A 24 2.72 -15.39 21.41
C PRO A 24 3.01 -16.86 21.10
N ASN A 25 2.45 -17.38 20.00
CA ASN A 25 2.59 -18.77 19.57
C ASN A 25 3.69 -18.99 18.50
N ILE A 26 4.56 -18.00 18.28
CA ILE A 26 5.67 -18.15 17.32
C ILE A 26 6.59 -19.30 17.72
N ARG A 27 7.00 -20.12 16.77
CA ARG A 27 7.93 -21.23 17.03
C ARG A 27 9.28 -20.69 17.47
N LYS A 28 9.87 -21.29 18.51
CA LYS A 28 11.18 -20.91 19.07
C LYS A 28 12.27 -20.83 17.98
N THR A 29 12.26 -21.74 17.01
CA THR A 29 13.21 -21.73 15.89
C THR A 29 13.05 -20.52 14.98
N GLN A 30 11.82 -20.08 14.72
CA GLN A 30 11.50 -18.87 13.93
C GLN A 30 11.87 -17.62 14.73
N LEU A 31 11.47 -17.56 16.00
CA LEU A 31 11.80 -16.47 16.92
C LEU A 31 13.31 -16.22 17.01
N ASN A 32 14.11 -17.29 16.95
CA ASN A 32 15.56 -17.18 17.03
C ASN A 32 16.23 -16.79 15.72
N ILE A 33 15.64 -17.09 14.56
CA ILE A 33 16.31 -16.85 13.27
C ILE A 33 15.88 -15.55 12.59
N ILE A 34 14.62 -15.15 12.74
CA ILE A 34 14.06 -13.97 12.04
C ILE A 34 14.82 -12.69 12.39
N PRO A 35 15.12 -12.37 13.69
CA PRO A 35 15.84 -11.14 14.01
C PRO A 35 17.22 -11.06 13.38
N PHE A 36 17.89 -12.20 13.25
CA PHE A 36 19.21 -12.25 12.63
C PHE A 36 19.14 -12.10 11.10
N ILE A 37 18.14 -12.72 10.47
CA ILE A 37 17.90 -12.48 9.03
C ILE A 37 17.61 -11.01 8.77
N MET A 38 16.77 -10.38 9.60
CA MET A 38 16.45 -8.94 9.48
C MET A 38 17.69 -8.08 9.67
N LEU A 39 18.46 -8.31 10.73
CA LEU A 39 19.70 -7.58 10.99
C LEU A 39 20.71 -7.76 9.83
N GLY A 40 20.93 -9.00 9.42
CA GLY A 40 21.87 -9.31 8.33
C GLY A 40 21.44 -8.72 6.99
N ALA A 41 20.14 -8.70 6.68
CA ALA A 41 19.61 -8.07 5.48
C ALA A 41 19.82 -6.55 5.48
N ILE A 42 19.59 -5.89 6.62
CA ILE A 42 19.85 -4.45 6.80
C ILE A 42 21.35 -4.15 6.63
N LEU A 43 22.23 -4.91 7.27
CA LEU A 43 23.68 -4.70 7.19
C LEU A 43 24.27 -5.04 5.82
N ALA A 44 23.66 -5.99 5.12
CA ALA A 44 24.10 -6.39 3.78
C ALA A 44 23.49 -5.51 2.67
N GLU A 45 22.43 -4.75 2.99
CA GLU A 45 21.58 -4.08 1.99
C GLU A 45 21.12 -5.07 0.90
N SER A 46 20.85 -6.31 1.29
CA SER A 46 20.58 -7.44 0.38
C SER A 46 19.70 -8.50 1.04
N PHE A 47 18.83 -9.13 0.26
CA PHE A 47 18.09 -10.33 0.68
C PHE A 47 18.74 -11.66 0.21
N VAL A 48 19.89 -11.60 -0.44
CA VAL A 48 20.64 -12.79 -0.85
C VAL A 48 21.19 -13.51 0.38
N PRO A 49 20.84 -14.79 0.62
CA PRO A 49 21.25 -15.52 1.83
C PRO A 49 22.75 -15.55 2.10
N LEU A 50 23.55 -15.55 1.03
CA LEU A 50 25.02 -15.53 1.16
C LEU A 50 25.53 -14.18 1.68
N ASP A 51 24.95 -13.06 1.19
CA ASP A 51 25.37 -11.72 1.60
C ASP A 51 24.97 -11.46 3.05
N ILE A 52 23.76 -11.85 3.43
CA ILE A 52 23.28 -11.84 4.82
C ILE A 52 24.27 -12.63 5.70
N ALA A 53 24.61 -13.86 5.31
CA ALA A 53 25.49 -14.71 6.08
C ALA A 53 26.90 -14.13 6.25
N LYS A 54 27.45 -13.49 5.20
CA LYS A 54 28.77 -12.81 5.28
C LYS A 54 28.77 -11.69 6.30
N LYS A 55 27.70 -10.89 6.38
CA LYS A 55 27.58 -9.76 7.32
C LYS A 55 27.38 -10.23 8.77
N LEU A 56 26.75 -11.38 8.95
CA LEU A 56 26.54 -11.97 10.27
C LEU A 56 27.75 -12.77 10.81
N LYS A 57 28.82 -12.95 10.04
CA LYS A 57 29.97 -13.76 10.39
C LYS A 57 30.67 -13.37 11.70
N GLY A 58 30.61 -12.10 12.10
CA GLY A 58 31.26 -11.63 13.35
C GLY A 58 30.42 -11.90 14.60
N ASP A 59 29.11 -11.96 14.48
CA ASP A 59 28.16 -12.03 15.62
C ASP A 59 27.80 -13.47 16.01
N PHE A 60 27.91 -14.39 15.06
CA PHE A 60 27.74 -15.85 15.31
C PHE A 60 29.06 -16.59 15.49
N SER A 61 30.04 -15.94 15.94
CA SER A 61 31.47 -16.13 16.22
C SER A 61 32.15 -17.48 15.91
N LEU A 62 31.44 -18.57 15.72
CA LEU A 62 32.00 -19.91 15.49
C LEU A 62 31.40 -20.67 14.30
N VAL A 63 30.42 -20.07 13.60
CA VAL A 63 29.71 -20.76 12.53
C VAL A 63 30.23 -20.33 11.16
N GLN A 64 30.60 -21.29 10.33
CA GLN A 64 31.01 -21.08 8.93
C GLN A 64 29.90 -20.37 8.15
N VAL A 65 30.26 -19.42 7.25
CA VAL A 65 29.32 -18.68 6.39
C VAL A 65 28.37 -19.63 5.64
N ASP A 66 28.88 -20.74 5.13
CA ASP A 66 28.06 -21.75 4.43
C ASP A 66 26.98 -22.37 5.31
N SER A 67 27.28 -22.59 6.58
CA SER A 67 26.30 -23.13 7.55
C SER A 67 25.18 -22.12 7.84
N VAL A 68 25.54 -20.84 7.98
CA VAL A 68 24.57 -19.74 8.16
C VAL A 68 23.73 -19.61 6.89
N THR A 69 24.35 -19.59 5.70
CA THR A 69 23.66 -19.53 4.41
C THR A 69 22.65 -20.67 4.25
N LYS A 70 23.05 -21.90 4.54
CA LYS A 70 22.16 -23.08 4.51
C LYS A 70 21.00 -22.96 5.50
N ARG A 71 21.24 -22.39 6.69
CA ARG A 71 20.20 -22.17 7.69
C ARG A 71 19.17 -21.12 7.23
N ILE A 72 19.62 -20.01 6.62
CA ILE A 72 18.76 -18.98 6.04
C ILE A 72 17.93 -19.55 4.89
N LYS A 73 18.57 -20.29 3.95
CA LYS A 73 17.85 -20.95 2.85
C LYS A 73 16.77 -21.91 3.36
N ARG A 74 17.08 -22.76 4.37
CA ARG A 74 16.09 -23.65 4.99
C ARG A 74 14.93 -22.89 5.64
N PHE A 75 15.18 -21.72 6.20
CA PHE A 75 14.10 -20.89 6.75
C PHE A 75 13.17 -20.42 5.63
N PHE A 76 13.68 -19.87 4.52
CA PHE A 76 12.87 -19.42 3.39
C PHE A 76 12.11 -20.54 2.66
N THR A 77 12.62 -21.77 2.70
CA THR A 77 11.96 -22.94 2.10
C THR A 77 11.11 -23.73 3.09
N ASN A 78 10.97 -23.26 4.33
CA ASN A 78 10.23 -23.94 5.36
C ASN A 78 8.72 -23.85 5.14
N LYS A 79 8.08 -24.95 4.75
CA LYS A 79 6.62 -25.03 4.54
C LYS A 79 5.77 -24.71 5.79
N LEU A 80 6.39 -24.70 6.97
CA LEU A 80 5.74 -24.37 8.23
C LEU A 80 5.82 -22.86 8.56
N PHE A 81 6.42 -22.06 7.69
CA PHE A 81 6.48 -20.62 7.78
C PHE A 81 5.67 -20.03 6.62
N ASP A 82 4.49 -19.51 6.94
CA ASP A 82 3.69 -18.73 6.00
C ASP A 82 3.98 -17.23 6.21
N PRO A 83 4.62 -16.55 5.25
CA PRO A 83 4.97 -15.13 5.39
C PRO A 83 3.74 -14.23 5.47
N TYR A 84 2.61 -14.61 4.87
CA TYR A 84 1.38 -13.81 4.92
C TYR A 84 0.71 -13.90 6.29
N VAL A 85 0.62 -15.11 6.86
CA VAL A 85 0.14 -15.30 8.23
C VAL A 85 1.05 -14.60 9.24
N PHE A 86 2.38 -14.71 9.05
CA PHE A 86 3.35 -14.01 9.89
C PHE A 86 3.13 -12.49 9.82
N TYR A 87 2.97 -11.95 8.62
CA TYR A 87 2.75 -10.53 8.41
C TYR A 87 1.41 -10.04 8.98
N ASP A 88 0.34 -10.83 8.84
CA ASP A 88 -0.99 -10.53 9.40
C ASP A 88 -0.92 -10.28 10.91
N HIS A 89 -0.24 -11.15 11.66
CA HIS A 89 -0.06 -10.95 13.09
C HIS A 89 0.63 -9.63 13.44
N ILE A 90 1.70 -9.29 12.69
CA ILE A 90 2.43 -8.04 12.90
C ILE A 90 1.52 -6.84 12.61
N ILE A 91 0.81 -6.87 11.50
CA ILE A 91 -0.06 -5.75 11.09
C ILE A 91 -1.20 -5.55 12.07
N ARG A 92 -1.85 -6.61 12.52
CA ARG A 92 -2.91 -6.50 13.56
C ARG A 92 -2.37 -5.88 14.85
N PHE A 93 -1.18 -6.27 15.28
CA PHE A 93 -0.54 -5.64 16.45
C PHE A 93 -0.27 -4.15 16.21
N VAL A 94 0.28 -3.77 15.05
CA VAL A 94 0.56 -2.38 14.68
C VAL A 94 -0.73 -1.56 14.64
N ILE A 95 -1.78 -2.05 13.97
CA ILE A 95 -3.06 -1.35 13.86
C ILE A 95 -3.74 -1.21 15.24
N ASN A 96 -3.73 -2.25 16.06
CA ASN A 96 -4.27 -2.16 17.42
C ASN A 96 -3.53 -1.12 18.28
N THR A 97 -2.22 -0.99 18.08
CA THR A 97 -1.42 0.06 18.76
C THR A 97 -1.74 1.45 18.20
N TYR A 98 -1.89 1.56 16.89
CA TYR A 98 -2.28 2.79 16.20
C TYR A 98 -3.64 3.32 16.70
N LYS A 99 -4.67 2.45 16.70
CA LYS A 99 -6.03 2.81 17.14
C LYS A 99 -6.07 3.39 18.57
N LYS A 100 -5.22 2.88 19.47
CA LYS A 100 -5.14 3.39 20.85
C LYS A 100 -4.52 4.78 20.96
N LYS A 101 -3.61 5.13 20.03
CA LYS A 101 -2.83 6.38 20.08
C LYS A 101 -3.42 7.51 19.24
N HIS A 102 -4.29 7.18 18.28
CA HIS A 102 -4.82 8.12 17.31
C HIS A 102 -6.35 8.17 17.40
N PRO A 103 -6.91 9.16 18.10
CA PRO A 103 -8.36 9.33 18.21
C PRO A 103 -9.00 9.84 16.92
N ASP A 104 -8.21 10.38 15.99
CA ASP A 104 -8.67 10.77 14.66
C ASP A 104 -9.09 9.51 13.89
N LYS A 105 -10.32 9.52 13.40
CA LYS A 105 -10.95 8.38 12.74
C LYS A 105 -10.75 8.37 11.22
N ASP A 106 -10.24 9.44 10.63
CA ASP A 106 -9.92 9.51 9.21
C ASP A 106 -8.52 8.93 8.95
N VAL A 107 -8.48 7.81 8.24
CA VAL A 107 -7.24 7.08 7.94
C VAL A 107 -7.01 7.04 6.43
N HIS A 108 -5.89 7.58 5.95
CA HIS A 108 -5.56 7.57 4.53
C HIS A 108 -4.88 6.27 4.14
N ILE A 109 -5.52 5.54 3.24
CA ILE A 109 -5.06 4.26 2.69
C ILE A 109 -4.66 4.47 1.24
N VAL A 110 -3.43 4.20 0.92
CA VAL A 110 -2.90 4.35 -0.44
C VAL A 110 -2.62 2.99 -1.03
N PHE A 111 -3.11 2.73 -2.22
CA PHE A 111 -2.77 1.51 -2.95
C PHE A 111 -2.12 1.83 -4.29
N ASP A 112 -1.18 0.99 -4.64
CA ASP A 112 -0.41 1.11 -5.88
C ASP A 112 0.17 -0.24 -6.27
N HIS A 113 0.72 -0.32 -7.47
CA HIS A 113 1.41 -1.50 -7.95
C HIS A 113 2.82 -1.16 -8.41
N MET A 114 3.71 -2.12 -8.26
CA MET A 114 5.09 -2.05 -8.69
C MET A 114 5.40 -3.24 -9.60
N PHE A 115 6.01 -2.97 -10.73
CA PHE A 115 6.62 -4.00 -11.57
C PHE A 115 8.03 -4.29 -11.05
N SER A 116 8.28 -5.54 -10.71
CA SER A 116 9.62 -6.01 -10.31
C SER A 116 10.14 -6.96 -11.37
N HIS A 117 11.34 -6.66 -11.90
CA HIS A 117 12.09 -7.49 -12.84
C HIS A 117 11.27 -8.50 -13.67
N ASP A 118 10.92 -8.10 -14.87
CA ASP A 118 10.44 -8.86 -16.01
C ASP A 118 9.15 -9.71 -15.89
N HIS A 119 8.70 -10.11 -14.69
CA HIS A 119 7.60 -11.09 -14.62
C HIS A 119 6.68 -10.99 -13.42
N PHE A 120 6.90 -10.07 -12.48
CA PHE A 120 6.08 -9.98 -11.28
C PHE A 120 5.57 -8.57 -11.03
N THR A 121 4.28 -8.49 -10.77
CA THR A 121 3.65 -7.29 -10.23
C THR A 121 3.42 -7.48 -8.74
N VAL A 122 3.76 -6.46 -7.96
CA VAL A 122 3.42 -6.38 -6.55
C VAL A 122 2.32 -5.36 -6.40
N PHE A 123 1.13 -5.79 -6.00
CA PHE A 123 0.07 -4.89 -5.56
C PHE A 123 0.18 -4.71 -4.05
N MET A 124 0.18 -3.47 -3.60
CA MET A 124 0.37 -3.11 -2.20
C MET A 124 -0.64 -2.08 -1.74
N ILE A 125 -1.14 -2.28 -0.52
CA ILE A 125 -2.01 -1.33 0.19
C ILE A 125 -1.26 -0.86 1.43
N THR A 126 -1.11 0.45 1.59
CA THR A 126 -0.36 1.07 2.68
C THR A 126 -1.24 2.04 3.46
N MET A 127 -1.05 2.10 4.77
CA MET A 127 -1.58 3.16 5.60
C MET A 127 -0.55 4.30 5.67
N ARG A 128 -1.00 5.52 5.43
CA ARG A 128 -0.14 6.69 5.59
C ARG A 128 -0.03 7.12 7.04
N ILE A 129 1.20 7.28 7.53
CA ILE A 129 1.50 7.92 8.82
C ILE A 129 2.51 9.05 8.58
N GLY A 130 2.09 10.29 8.75
CA GLY A 130 2.90 11.44 8.41
C GLY A 130 3.28 11.47 6.92
N LYS A 131 4.59 11.33 6.62
CA LYS A 131 5.12 11.26 5.25
C LYS A 131 5.52 9.85 4.82
N GLN A 132 5.24 8.83 5.63
CA GLN A 132 5.62 7.45 5.36
C GLN A 132 4.40 6.56 5.17
N GLY A 133 4.60 5.42 4.48
CA GLY A 133 3.60 4.38 4.33
C GLY A 133 3.97 3.15 5.14
N ILE A 134 2.99 2.58 5.84
CA ILE A 134 3.11 1.26 6.46
C ILE A 134 2.34 0.29 5.57
N PRO A 135 2.99 -0.70 4.94
CA PRO A 135 2.29 -1.73 4.18
C PRO A 135 1.31 -2.46 5.10
N LEU A 136 0.05 -2.54 4.71
CA LEU A 136 -0.99 -3.29 5.43
C LEU A 136 -1.25 -4.64 4.77
N TRP A 137 -1.18 -4.66 3.44
CA TRP A 137 -1.45 -5.84 2.64
C TRP A 137 -0.69 -5.77 1.32
N PHE A 138 -0.20 -6.91 0.85
CA PHE A 138 0.45 -7.02 -0.45
C PHE A 138 0.27 -8.40 -1.05
N ARG A 139 0.34 -8.48 -2.38
CA ARG A 139 0.40 -9.74 -3.12
C ARG A 139 1.32 -9.58 -4.33
N CYS A 140 2.10 -10.64 -4.56
CA CYS A 140 2.92 -10.77 -5.75
C CYS A 140 2.23 -11.73 -6.73
N PHE A 141 2.14 -11.36 -7.99
CA PHE A 141 1.55 -12.18 -9.04
C PHE A 141 2.30 -12.01 -10.37
N LYS A 142 2.18 -12.99 -11.26
CA LYS A 142 2.77 -12.92 -12.60
C LYS A 142 1.87 -12.10 -13.52
N ASP A 143 2.45 -11.17 -14.27
CA ASP A 143 1.69 -10.25 -15.11
C ASP A 143 1.12 -10.90 -16.39
N ASN A 144 1.74 -12.00 -16.87
CA ASN A 144 1.46 -12.55 -18.20
C ASN A 144 0.18 -13.40 -18.31
N ASN A 145 -0.46 -13.79 -17.20
CA ASN A 145 -1.63 -14.68 -17.19
C ASN A 145 -2.84 -14.11 -16.47
N ASP A 146 -2.77 -12.88 -15.97
CA ASP A 146 -3.79 -12.37 -15.08
C ASP A 146 -4.82 -11.52 -15.83
N THR A 147 -6.06 -11.97 -15.81
CA THR A 147 -7.19 -11.24 -16.39
C THR A 147 -7.53 -10.00 -15.56
N GLU A 148 -8.19 -9.02 -16.19
CA GLU A 148 -8.74 -7.85 -15.47
C GLU A 148 -9.67 -8.26 -14.32
N ALA A 149 -10.41 -9.36 -14.47
CA ALA A 149 -11.26 -9.91 -13.42
C ALA A 149 -10.46 -10.40 -12.20
N PHE A 150 -9.32 -11.09 -12.44
CA PHE A 150 -8.42 -11.51 -11.38
C PHE A 150 -7.83 -10.30 -10.63
N LYS A 151 -7.32 -9.31 -11.37
CA LYS A 151 -6.76 -8.09 -10.77
C LYS A 151 -7.78 -7.34 -9.93
N LEU A 152 -9.02 -7.19 -10.44
CA LEU A 152 -10.11 -6.56 -9.70
C LEU A 152 -10.43 -7.33 -8.42
N LYS A 153 -10.57 -8.66 -8.51
CA LYS A 153 -10.84 -9.50 -7.33
C LYS A 153 -9.73 -9.39 -6.29
N LEU A 154 -8.47 -9.41 -6.73
CA LEU A 154 -7.32 -9.24 -5.85
C LEU A 154 -7.36 -7.89 -5.09
N MET A 155 -7.68 -6.80 -5.80
CA MET A 155 -7.83 -5.48 -5.19
C MET A 155 -8.98 -5.44 -4.18
N GLN A 156 -10.13 -6.00 -4.53
CA GLN A 156 -11.30 -6.09 -3.64
C GLN A 156 -11.00 -6.90 -2.39
N ASP A 157 -10.31 -8.03 -2.51
CA ASP A 157 -9.89 -8.86 -1.37
C ASP A 157 -8.93 -8.11 -0.44
N GLY A 158 -7.97 -7.39 -1.01
CA GLY A 158 -7.05 -6.56 -0.24
C GLY A 158 -7.74 -5.41 0.49
N ILE A 159 -8.66 -4.71 -0.17
CA ILE A 159 -9.45 -3.63 0.43
C ILE A 159 -10.35 -4.17 1.54
N SER A 160 -11.04 -5.28 1.32
CA SER A 160 -11.87 -5.93 2.34
C SER A 160 -11.05 -6.37 3.56
N TYR A 161 -9.86 -6.94 3.32
CA TYR A 161 -8.95 -7.29 4.39
C TYR A 161 -8.52 -6.06 5.20
N VAL A 162 -8.08 -5.00 4.53
CA VAL A 162 -7.66 -3.76 5.21
C VAL A 162 -8.81 -3.13 5.99
N SER A 163 -10.02 -3.11 5.42
CA SER A 163 -11.24 -2.67 6.11
C SER A 163 -11.46 -3.45 7.41
N SER A 164 -11.25 -4.77 7.39
CA SER A 164 -11.42 -5.63 8.56
C SER A 164 -10.43 -5.41 9.71
N LEU A 165 -9.35 -4.66 9.48
CA LEU A 165 -8.37 -4.31 10.50
C LEU A 165 -8.83 -3.17 11.41
N PHE A 166 -9.82 -2.39 10.97
CA PHE A 166 -10.30 -1.21 11.65
C PHE A 166 -11.72 -1.41 12.19
N ASP A 167 -12.04 -0.70 13.25
CA ASP A 167 -13.38 -0.69 13.83
C ASP A 167 -14.31 0.17 12.95
N LYS A 168 -15.61 -0.06 13.01
CA LYS A 168 -16.61 0.58 12.12
C LYS A 168 -16.68 2.11 12.24
N ASP A 169 -16.15 2.68 13.30
CA ASP A 169 -16.10 4.12 13.52
C ASP A 169 -14.90 4.79 12.82
N PHE A 170 -13.99 4.02 12.23
CA PHE A 170 -12.93 4.55 11.38
C PHE A 170 -13.41 4.75 9.94
N ASN A 171 -13.18 5.94 9.41
CA ASN A 171 -13.39 6.24 8.00
C ASN A 171 -12.07 6.03 7.26
N LEU A 172 -12.00 4.98 6.44
CA LEU A 172 -10.85 4.74 5.58
C LEU A 172 -11.02 5.52 4.28
N ILE A 173 -10.04 6.36 3.97
CA ILE A 173 -10.02 7.17 2.75
C ILE A 173 -9.05 6.52 1.78
N PHE A 174 -9.57 5.79 0.80
CA PHE A 174 -8.78 5.06 -0.18
C PHE A 174 -8.31 5.97 -1.32
N LEU A 175 -7.00 5.99 -1.56
CA LEU A 175 -6.33 6.82 -2.56
C LEU A 175 -5.65 5.95 -3.60
N GLY A 176 -6.00 6.12 -4.85
CA GLY A 176 -5.41 5.38 -5.97
C GLY A 176 -5.20 6.25 -7.20
N ASP A 177 -4.23 5.88 -8.03
CA ASP A 177 -3.97 6.61 -9.26
C ASP A 177 -4.93 6.20 -10.40
N ARG A 178 -4.70 6.73 -11.60
CA ARG A 178 -5.54 6.50 -12.79
C ARG A 178 -5.60 5.05 -13.29
N TRP A 179 -4.79 4.15 -12.75
CA TRP A 179 -4.87 2.71 -13.05
C TRP A 179 -6.01 2.02 -12.30
N PHE A 180 -6.50 2.64 -11.23
CA PHE A 180 -7.51 2.09 -10.33
C PHE A 180 -8.91 2.70 -10.53
N ASN A 181 -9.21 3.21 -11.70
CA ASN A 181 -10.45 3.95 -12.01
C ASN A 181 -11.67 3.05 -12.35
N SER A 182 -11.71 1.82 -11.86
CA SER A 182 -12.82 0.90 -12.08
C SER A 182 -14.04 1.28 -11.23
N THR A 183 -15.22 1.42 -11.85
CA THR A 183 -16.49 1.63 -11.11
C THR A 183 -16.78 0.48 -10.16
N LYS A 184 -16.48 -0.76 -10.53
CA LYS A 184 -16.64 -1.93 -9.65
C LYS A 184 -15.76 -1.86 -8.40
N LEU A 185 -14.58 -1.23 -8.50
CA LEU A 185 -13.72 -1.00 -7.34
C LEU A 185 -14.30 0.12 -6.45
N MET A 186 -14.81 1.19 -7.05
CA MET A 186 -15.50 2.29 -6.36
C MET A 186 -16.73 1.78 -5.61
N GLU A 187 -17.59 1.00 -6.27
CA GLU A 187 -18.76 0.33 -5.69
C GLU A 187 -18.37 -0.55 -4.50
N HIS A 188 -17.27 -1.29 -4.62
CA HIS A 188 -16.80 -2.15 -3.55
C HIS A 188 -16.37 -1.35 -2.31
N ILE A 189 -15.60 -0.27 -2.49
CA ILE A 189 -15.18 0.59 -1.37
C ILE A 189 -16.39 1.25 -0.71
N ASP A 190 -17.33 1.74 -1.52
CA ASP A 190 -18.57 2.37 -1.07
C ASP A 190 -19.45 1.39 -0.27
N SER A 191 -19.57 0.14 -0.74
CA SER A 191 -20.32 -0.92 -0.05
C SER A 191 -19.76 -1.27 1.34
N LEU A 192 -18.48 -1.01 1.57
CA LEU A 192 -17.84 -1.18 2.87
C LEU A 192 -18.01 0.06 3.79
N GLY A 193 -18.68 1.11 3.30
CA GLY A 193 -18.92 2.36 4.05
C GLY A 193 -17.71 3.28 4.14
N HIS A 194 -16.77 3.17 3.21
CA HIS A 194 -15.55 3.96 3.20
C HIS A 194 -15.52 5.01 2.09
N THR A 195 -14.63 5.98 2.22
CA THR A 195 -14.42 7.04 1.22
C THR A 195 -13.34 6.62 0.23
N TYR A 196 -13.50 6.99 -1.04
CA TYR A 196 -12.43 6.88 -2.03
C TYR A 196 -12.16 8.23 -2.71
N ASN A 197 -10.91 8.44 -3.12
CA ASN A 197 -10.46 9.52 -3.98
C ASN A 197 -9.55 8.90 -5.05
N LEU A 198 -10.11 8.58 -6.22
CA LEU A 198 -9.42 7.88 -7.29
C LEU A 198 -9.23 8.80 -8.50
N ARG A 199 -7.99 8.89 -8.99
CA ARG A 199 -7.71 9.68 -10.17
C ARG A 199 -8.30 9.01 -11.41
N LEU A 200 -9.03 9.78 -12.22
CA LEU A 200 -9.61 9.33 -13.47
C LEU A 200 -8.65 9.55 -14.65
N LYS A 201 -8.76 8.69 -15.66
CA LYS A 201 -8.19 8.94 -16.99
C LYS A 201 -9.08 9.95 -17.72
N SER A 202 -8.49 10.86 -18.51
CA SER A 202 -9.21 11.91 -19.23
C SER A 202 -10.23 11.40 -20.26
N ASN A 203 -10.07 10.16 -20.72
CA ASN A 203 -10.95 9.52 -21.72
C ASN A 203 -12.16 8.78 -21.13
N ILE A 204 -12.36 8.79 -19.82
CA ILE A 204 -13.51 8.17 -19.17
C ILE A 204 -14.79 8.93 -19.55
N ASN A 205 -15.83 8.20 -19.96
CA ASN A 205 -17.13 8.79 -20.29
C ASN A 205 -17.88 9.21 -19.01
N VAL A 206 -18.49 10.38 -19.08
CA VAL A 206 -19.38 10.93 -18.06
C VAL A 206 -20.67 11.44 -18.70
N TYR A 207 -21.76 11.31 -17.97
CA TYR A 207 -23.05 11.89 -18.35
C TYR A 207 -23.32 13.07 -17.41
N HIS A 208 -23.26 14.26 -17.99
CA HIS A 208 -23.44 15.51 -17.25
C HIS A 208 -24.71 16.21 -17.72
N HIS A 209 -25.51 16.69 -16.76
CA HIS A 209 -26.69 17.49 -17.08
C HIS A 209 -26.26 18.88 -17.52
N ASP A 210 -26.45 19.18 -18.82
CA ASP A 210 -26.21 20.53 -19.33
C ASP A 210 -27.41 21.43 -19.03
N LYS A 211 -27.18 22.48 -18.24
CA LYS A 211 -28.22 23.42 -17.85
C LYS A 211 -28.82 24.22 -19.04
N LYS A 212 -28.07 24.36 -20.15
CA LYS A 212 -28.51 25.09 -21.31
C LYS A 212 -29.43 24.26 -22.22
N GLU A 213 -29.13 22.97 -22.33
CA GLU A 213 -29.84 22.05 -23.20
C GLU A 213 -30.90 21.23 -22.46
N ASN A 214 -30.98 21.34 -21.17
CA ASN A 214 -31.92 20.64 -20.27
C ASN A 214 -31.96 19.12 -20.44
N HIS A 215 -30.85 18.52 -20.94
CA HIS A 215 -30.72 17.07 -21.07
C HIS A 215 -29.30 16.61 -20.67
N LYS A 216 -29.16 15.29 -20.49
CA LYS A 216 -27.85 14.70 -20.20
C LYS A 216 -27.01 14.56 -21.45
N ILE A 217 -25.81 15.13 -21.44
CA ILE A 217 -24.86 15.05 -22.52
C ILE A 217 -23.74 14.07 -22.13
N ARG A 218 -23.39 13.18 -23.05
CA ARG A 218 -22.21 12.32 -22.92
C ARG A 218 -20.96 13.11 -23.29
N LYS A 219 -19.99 13.19 -22.38
CA LYS A 219 -18.66 13.80 -22.58
C LYS A 219 -17.60 12.89 -22.00
N THR A 220 -16.34 13.10 -22.36
CA THR A 220 -15.25 12.52 -21.57
C THR A 220 -14.94 13.42 -20.38
N VAL A 221 -14.40 12.84 -19.32
CA VAL A 221 -13.95 13.57 -18.12
C VAL A 221 -12.99 14.71 -18.50
N GLY A 222 -12.14 14.46 -19.51
CA GLY A 222 -11.21 15.45 -20.04
C GLY A 222 -11.88 16.66 -20.69
N GLN A 223 -13.13 16.56 -21.15
CA GLN A 223 -13.93 17.64 -21.77
C GLN A 223 -14.75 18.44 -20.77
N LEU A 224 -14.78 18.04 -19.50
CA LEU A 224 -15.45 18.84 -18.47
C LEU A 224 -14.80 20.22 -18.37
N PRO A 225 -15.58 21.30 -18.18
CA PRO A 225 -15.04 22.63 -17.95
C PRO A 225 -14.04 22.66 -16.78
N LYS A 226 -12.92 23.32 -17.00
CA LYS A 226 -11.80 23.42 -16.06
C LYS A 226 -11.41 24.87 -15.92
N LYS A 227 -10.82 25.22 -14.79
CA LYS A 227 -10.28 26.56 -14.56
C LYS A 227 -8.79 26.45 -14.19
N LYS A 228 -7.97 27.27 -14.87
CA LYS A 228 -6.58 27.47 -14.42
C LYS A 228 -6.58 28.06 -13.00
N TYR A 229 -5.69 27.61 -12.15
CA TYR A 229 -5.45 28.14 -10.80
C TYR A 229 -6.62 27.99 -9.81
N HIS A 230 -7.76 27.40 -10.20
CA HIS A 230 -8.91 27.18 -9.35
C HIS A 230 -9.41 25.75 -9.45
N SER A 231 -9.80 25.19 -8.32
CA SER A 231 -10.50 23.90 -8.28
C SER A 231 -11.91 24.03 -8.88
N VAL A 232 -12.35 22.97 -9.55
CA VAL A 232 -13.74 22.88 -10.07
C VAL A 232 -14.35 21.60 -9.56
N TYR A 233 -15.59 21.66 -9.13
CA TYR A 233 -16.31 20.55 -8.50
C TYR A 233 -17.60 20.26 -9.24
N TYR A 234 -17.88 18.97 -9.41
CA TYR A 234 -19.11 18.45 -9.98
C TYR A 234 -19.71 17.43 -9.02
N LYS A 235 -20.99 17.52 -8.76
CA LYS A 235 -21.72 16.58 -7.89
C LYS A 235 -22.68 15.73 -8.73
N ASN A 236 -22.87 14.48 -8.31
CA ASN A 236 -23.83 13.55 -8.90
C ASN A 236 -23.62 13.33 -10.39
N ILE A 237 -22.37 13.09 -10.79
CA ILE A 237 -22.02 12.78 -12.17
C ILE A 237 -22.12 11.27 -12.39
N GLU A 238 -22.83 10.85 -13.43
CA GLU A 238 -22.88 9.46 -13.85
C GLU A 238 -21.59 9.11 -14.60
N LEU A 239 -20.89 8.09 -14.12
CA LEU A 239 -19.61 7.64 -14.66
C LEU A 239 -19.82 6.38 -15.49
N THR A 240 -19.25 6.34 -16.70
CA THR A 240 -19.28 5.22 -17.63
C THR A 240 -20.69 4.78 -18.05
N ASP A 241 -20.79 3.71 -18.83
CA ASP A 241 -22.07 3.15 -19.24
C ASP A 241 -22.82 2.45 -18.10
N SER A 242 -22.12 2.15 -16.99
CA SER A 242 -22.76 1.67 -15.75
C SER A 242 -23.55 2.75 -15.03
N LYS A 243 -23.38 4.02 -15.38
CA LYS A 243 -24.04 5.18 -14.77
C LYS A 243 -23.83 5.28 -13.25
N TYR A 244 -22.68 4.80 -12.78
CA TYR A 244 -22.32 4.89 -11.38
C TYR A 244 -22.15 6.35 -10.96
N ILE A 245 -22.83 6.78 -9.90
CA ILE A 245 -22.88 8.17 -9.47
C ILE A 245 -21.66 8.49 -8.60
N VAL A 246 -20.90 9.52 -9.00
CA VAL A 246 -19.73 10.02 -8.27
C VAL A 246 -19.75 11.54 -8.17
N ASN A 247 -18.99 12.08 -7.25
CA ASN A 247 -18.56 13.47 -7.29
C ASN A 247 -17.20 13.56 -7.99
N ILE A 248 -16.94 14.65 -8.70
CA ILE A 248 -15.68 14.88 -9.40
C ILE A 248 -15.07 16.19 -8.90
N ALA A 249 -13.79 16.12 -8.50
CA ALA A 249 -12.97 17.26 -8.19
C ALA A 249 -11.86 17.41 -9.23
N ILE A 250 -11.74 18.60 -9.83
CA ILE A 250 -10.66 18.92 -10.77
C ILE A 250 -9.72 19.89 -10.07
N ALA A 251 -8.47 19.45 -9.89
CA ALA A 251 -7.46 20.28 -9.22
C ALA A 251 -7.03 21.47 -10.11
N PRO A 252 -6.54 22.55 -9.50
CA PRO A 252 -5.89 23.63 -10.24
C PRO A 252 -4.71 23.08 -11.05
N TYR A 253 -4.45 23.65 -12.20
CA TYR A 253 -3.34 23.26 -13.06
C TYR A 253 -2.61 24.48 -13.63
N GLY A 254 -1.31 24.30 -13.83
CA GLY A 254 -0.47 25.30 -14.50
C GLY A 254 -0.46 25.13 -16.02
N GLU A 255 0.43 25.83 -16.71
CA GLU A 255 0.51 25.81 -18.19
C GLU A 255 1.05 24.48 -18.73
N THR A 256 1.86 23.77 -17.96
CA THR A 256 2.59 22.57 -18.39
C THR A 256 2.09 21.26 -17.76
N SER A 257 1.08 21.30 -16.88
CA SER A 257 0.61 20.14 -16.15
C SER A 257 -0.83 19.77 -16.45
N GLU A 258 -1.12 18.47 -16.62
CA GLU A 258 -2.49 17.98 -16.64
C GLU A 258 -3.15 18.13 -15.27
N PRO A 259 -4.40 18.62 -15.19
CA PRO A 259 -5.12 18.66 -13.94
C PRO A 259 -5.37 17.25 -13.40
N TRP A 260 -5.31 17.09 -12.08
CA TRP A 260 -5.85 15.89 -11.47
C TRP A 260 -7.36 15.95 -11.52
N ILE A 261 -7.96 14.89 -12.03
CA ILE A 261 -9.40 14.71 -12.08
C ILE A 261 -9.69 13.52 -11.15
N ILE A 262 -10.38 13.78 -10.05
CA ILE A 262 -10.55 12.85 -8.94
C ILE A 262 -12.02 12.51 -8.79
N ALA A 263 -12.37 11.23 -8.88
CA ALA A 263 -13.68 10.72 -8.49
C ALA A 263 -13.72 10.42 -6.99
N THR A 264 -14.81 10.78 -6.35
CA THR A 264 -15.03 10.52 -4.94
C THR A 264 -16.51 10.26 -4.63
N ASN A 265 -16.81 9.43 -3.63
CA ASN A 265 -18.15 9.34 -3.01
C ASN A 265 -18.34 10.34 -1.86
N GLY A 266 -17.23 10.98 -1.42
CA GLY A 266 -17.24 11.99 -0.36
C GLY A 266 -17.40 13.43 -0.88
N ASP A 267 -16.98 14.38 -0.03
CA ASP A 267 -16.99 15.79 -0.35
C ASP A 267 -15.89 16.15 -1.37
N PRO A 268 -16.24 16.64 -2.57
CA PRO A 268 -15.25 16.95 -3.60
C PRO A 268 -14.30 18.09 -3.20
N ASP A 269 -14.70 18.99 -2.28
CA ASP A 269 -13.81 20.05 -1.77
C ASP A 269 -12.64 19.49 -0.98
N LYS A 270 -12.82 18.34 -0.32
CA LYS A 270 -11.76 17.65 0.42
C LYS A 270 -10.93 16.71 -0.45
N ALA A 271 -11.50 16.21 -1.54
CA ALA A 271 -10.91 15.14 -2.36
C ALA A 271 -9.51 15.47 -2.89
N ILE A 272 -9.28 16.70 -3.34
CA ILE A 272 -7.96 17.13 -3.86
C ILE A 272 -6.91 17.14 -2.76
N ARG A 273 -7.24 17.68 -1.57
CA ARG A 273 -6.36 17.73 -0.42
C ARG A 273 -6.01 16.32 0.09
N ASP A 274 -7.01 15.45 0.15
CA ASP A 274 -6.80 14.07 0.58
C ASP A 274 -6.01 13.29 -0.46
N TYR A 275 -6.31 13.47 -1.76
CA TYR A 275 -5.54 12.84 -2.83
C TYR A 275 -4.05 13.23 -2.81
N ASN A 276 -3.74 14.48 -2.45
CA ASN A 276 -2.35 14.92 -2.30
C ASN A 276 -1.58 14.13 -1.24
N LYS A 277 -2.26 13.54 -0.27
CA LYS A 277 -1.66 12.66 0.74
C LYS A 277 -1.22 11.29 0.18
N ARG A 278 -1.59 10.97 -1.07
CA ARG A 278 -1.09 9.78 -1.77
C ARG A 278 0.43 9.81 -1.93
N PHE A 279 0.98 11.00 -2.22
CA PHE A 279 2.41 11.15 -2.46
C PHE A 279 3.22 10.92 -1.19
N GLY A 280 4.31 10.19 -1.34
CA GLY A 280 5.24 9.87 -0.26
C GLY A 280 4.86 8.64 0.59
N ALA A 281 3.66 8.06 0.45
CA ALA A 281 3.29 6.85 1.19
C ALA A 281 3.84 5.57 0.52
N VAL A 282 3.17 5.08 -0.52
CA VAL A 282 3.58 3.87 -1.25
C VAL A 282 4.89 4.08 -2.00
N GLU A 283 5.08 5.26 -2.61
CA GLU A 283 6.29 5.58 -3.36
C GLU A 283 7.56 5.49 -2.50
N CYS A 284 7.51 5.92 -1.24
CA CYS A 284 8.64 5.76 -0.32
C CYS A 284 8.93 4.29 -0.03
N VAL A 285 7.91 3.44 0.14
CA VAL A 285 8.10 2.00 0.35
C VAL A 285 8.76 1.38 -0.87
N PHE A 286 8.24 1.65 -2.07
CA PHE A 286 8.80 1.11 -3.30
C PHE A 286 10.21 1.65 -3.60
N LYS A 287 10.45 2.93 -3.34
CA LYS A 287 11.78 3.52 -3.48
C LYS A 287 12.79 2.87 -2.54
N ASN A 288 12.41 2.62 -1.30
CA ASN A 288 13.28 1.93 -0.34
C ASN A 288 13.61 0.50 -0.81
N GLN A 289 12.66 -0.19 -1.44
CA GLN A 289 12.89 -1.52 -1.98
C GLN A 289 13.75 -1.51 -3.24
N LYS A 290 13.56 -0.53 -4.15
CA LYS A 290 14.27 -0.48 -5.45
C LYS A 290 15.65 0.19 -5.39
N SER A 291 15.78 1.29 -4.64
CA SER A 291 16.91 2.21 -4.80
C SER A 291 17.70 2.45 -3.52
N ASN A 292 17.17 2.13 -2.35
CA ASN A 292 17.81 2.39 -1.07
C ASN A 292 18.41 1.11 -0.45
N GLY A 293 19.12 0.32 -1.29
CA GLY A 293 19.96 -0.77 -0.83
C GLY A 293 19.44 -2.18 -1.09
N PHE A 294 18.14 -2.38 -1.26
CA PHE A 294 17.62 -3.76 -1.41
C PHE A 294 17.56 -4.24 -2.86
N TYR A 295 17.52 -3.34 -3.85
CA TYR A 295 17.53 -3.66 -5.29
C TYR A 295 16.57 -4.80 -5.71
N ILE A 296 15.33 -4.79 -5.18
CA ILE A 296 14.27 -5.77 -5.46
C ILE A 296 13.49 -5.36 -6.70
#